data_1a7de11b88f24b9140f56625a55d7d44
#
_entry.id   1a7de11b88f24b9140f56625a55d7d44
#
_cell.length_a   1.000
_cell.length_b   1.000
_cell.length_c   1.000
_cell.angle_alpha   90.00
_cell.angle_beta   90.00
_cell.angle_gamma   90.00
#
_symmetry.space_group_name_H-M   'P 1'
#
loop_
_entity.id
_entity.type
_entity.pdbx_description
1 polymer ?
#
loop_
_entity_poly.entity_id
_entity_poly.type
_entity_poly.pdbx_seq_one_letter_code
_entity_poly.pdbx_strand_id
1 'polypeptide(L)'
;MSRLPVAKTYKLYVGGAFVRSESGRHVAANDHAGEHVANAPRGTRKDVRDAVRSARGALAGWQGRTAYNRGQILYRFAEALESRSDELIAETVRLRGLDTAAARKEIEAAVDHAVHYAGWTDKLHAVLGAVNPVAAPHFNFTFPEPTGVVGVIAPDEPDVLGLVAEILPPLAAGNVVVAIVSERWPLLALHLGEVLGVADVPAGVVNLLSGLRSELVKPLAGHRDVDAIADTTGDPEVTRLAADSVTRVVRPGAEDSLSRIEPFVELKTAWHPVGT
;
A
#
# COMPACT_ATOMS: atom_id res chain seq x y z
N MET A 1 -34.88 -28.25 6.34
CA MET A 1 -33.49 -28.30 5.78
C MET A 1 -32.83 -26.96 6.00
N SER A 2 -31.73 -26.90 6.73
CA SER A 2 -30.95 -25.65 6.88
C SER A 2 -30.29 -25.35 5.52
N ARG A 3 -30.32 -24.07 5.10
CA ARG A 3 -29.65 -23.59 3.88
C ARG A 3 -28.14 -23.84 4.02
N LEU A 4 -27.51 -24.40 2.99
CA LEU A 4 -26.06 -24.53 2.93
C LEU A 4 -25.42 -23.15 2.85
N PRO A 5 -24.40 -22.84 3.67
CA PRO A 5 -23.73 -21.56 3.61
C PRO A 5 -22.91 -21.46 2.30
N VAL A 6 -22.97 -20.31 1.65
CA VAL A 6 -22.10 -20.01 0.49
C VAL A 6 -20.87 -19.30 1.04
N ALA A 7 -19.73 -19.99 0.99
CA ALA A 7 -18.46 -19.42 1.45
C ALA A 7 -17.82 -18.51 0.40
N LYS A 8 -17.25 -17.39 0.83
CA LYS A 8 -16.49 -16.48 -0.01
C LYS A 8 -15.17 -17.12 -0.45
N THR A 9 -14.80 -16.95 -1.71
CA THR A 9 -13.51 -17.36 -2.25
C THR A 9 -12.59 -16.16 -2.29
N TYR A 10 -11.56 -16.14 -1.46
CA TYR A 10 -10.56 -15.08 -1.45
C TYR A 10 -9.53 -15.28 -2.55
N LYS A 11 -9.04 -14.17 -3.09
CA LYS A 11 -8.05 -14.13 -4.17
C LYS A 11 -7.03 -13.01 -3.89
N LEU A 12 -5.86 -13.09 -4.53
CA LEU A 12 -4.92 -11.98 -4.59
C LEU A 12 -5.58 -10.84 -5.38
N TYR A 13 -5.20 -9.59 -5.09
CA TYR A 13 -5.61 -8.43 -5.88
C TYR A 13 -4.38 -7.88 -6.62
N VAL A 14 -4.32 -8.11 -7.92
CA VAL A 14 -3.16 -7.73 -8.75
C VAL A 14 -3.65 -7.16 -10.07
N GLY A 15 -3.09 -6.04 -10.46
CA GLY A 15 -3.44 -5.40 -11.73
C GLY A 15 -4.90 -4.93 -11.81
N GLY A 16 -5.51 -4.58 -10.69
CA GLY A 16 -6.92 -4.19 -10.61
C GLY A 16 -7.91 -5.36 -10.71
N ALA A 17 -7.44 -6.61 -10.57
CA ALA A 17 -8.26 -7.80 -10.71
C ALA A 17 -8.02 -8.79 -9.57
N PHE A 18 -9.07 -9.58 -9.27
CA PHE A 18 -8.97 -10.70 -8.34
C PHE A 18 -8.42 -11.93 -9.05
N VAL A 19 -7.16 -12.28 -8.77
CA VAL A 19 -6.46 -13.39 -9.41
C VAL A 19 -6.18 -14.54 -8.43
N ARG A 20 -6.12 -15.78 -8.92
CA ARG A 20 -5.63 -16.91 -8.14
C ARG A 20 -4.12 -16.89 -8.14
N SER A 21 -3.50 -17.34 -7.01
CA SER A 21 -2.07 -17.66 -7.03
C SER A 21 -1.80 -18.71 -8.11
N GLU A 22 -0.69 -18.53 -8.83
CA GLU A 22 -0.31 -19.45 -9.91
C GLU A 22 -0.11 -20.90 -9.45
N SER A 23 0.29 -21.06 -8.20
CA SER A 23 0.52 -22.40 -7.61
C SER A 23 -0.76 -23.12 -7.23
N GLY A 24 -1.89 -22.41 -7.15
CA GLY A 24 -3.15 -22.93 -6.61
C GLY A 24 -3.11 -23.28 -5.12
N ARG A 25 -1.98 -23.03 -4.42
CA ARG A 25 -1.84 -23.30 -2.97
C ARG A 25 -2.61 -22.29 -2.14
N HIS A 26 -3.03 -22.74 -0.96
CA HIS A 26 -3.75 -21.93 0.00
C HIS A 26 -3.13 -22.06 1.40
N VAL A 27 -3.39 -21.12 2.26
CA VAL A 27 -3.20 -21.19 3.71
C VAL A 27 -4.57 -21.14 4.38
N ALA A 28 -4.76 -21.94 5.43
CA ALA A 28 -5.97 -21.85 6.25
C ALA A 28 -5.95 -20.50 6.99
N ALA A 29 -7.04 -19.75 6.85
CA ALA A 29 -7.27 -18.56 7.66
C ALA A 29 -8.26 -18.92 8.76
N ASN A 30 -7.82 -18.76 9.99
CA ASN A 30 -8.59 -19.08 11.18
C ASN A 30 -8.99 -17.79 11.89
N ASP A 31 -10.00 -17.86 12.73
CA ASP A 31 -10.37 -16.78 13.63
C ASP A 31 -9.49 -16.77 14.90
N HIS A 32 -9.77 -15.84 15.79
CA HIS A 32 -9.05 -15.69 17.08
C HIS A 32 -9.16 -16.91 17.99
N ALA A 33 -10.18 -17.74 17.83
CA ALA A 33 -10.37 -18.99 18.57
C ALA A 33 -9.64 -20.20 17.92
N GLY A 34 -9.04 -19.97 16.73
CA GLY A 34 -8.37 -21.03 15.96
C GLY A 34 -9.30 -21.80 15.03
N GLU A 35 -10.58 -21.41 14.93
CA GLU A 35 -11.55 -22.08 14.06
C GLU A 35 -11.36 -21.66 12.59
N HIS A 36 -11.39 -22.63 11.69
CA HIS A 36 -11.23 -22.39 10.26
C HIS A 36 -12.39 -21.56 9.69
N VAL A 37 -12.04 -20.44 9.07
CA VAL A 37 -13.01 -19.50 8.46
C VAL A 37 -13.04 -19.64 6.94
N ALA A 38 -11.87 -19.59 6.30
CA ALA A 38 -11.73 -19.68 4.86
C ALA A 38 -10.28 -20.03 4.47
N ASN A 39 -10.08 -20.24 3.18
CA ASN A 39 -8.74 -20.39 2.62
C ASN A 39 -8.29 -19.08 1.97
N ALA A 40 -7.15 -18.57 2.39
CA ALA A 40 -6.47 -17.45 1.73
C ALA A 40 -5.48 -17.97 0.66
N PRO A 41 -5.29 -17.28 -0.45
CA PRO A 41 -4.27 -17.65 -1.43
C PRO A 41 -2.87 -17.63 -0.78
N ARG A 42 -2.07 -18.65 -1.05
CA ARG A 42 -0.66 -18.66 -0.72
C ARG A 42 0.14 -18.18 -1.94
N GLY A 43 0.45 -16.89 -1.94
CA GLY A 43 1.26 -16.26 -2.98
C GLY A 43 2.66 -16.88 -3.09
N THR A 44 3.28 -16.70 -4.23
CA THR A 44 4.58 -17.25 -4.58
C THR A 44 5.51 -16.16 -5.10
N ARG A 45 6.78 -16.50 -5.30
CA ARG A 45 7.75 -15.61 -5.98
C ARG A 45 7.24 -15.13 -7.35
N LYS A 46 6.48 -15.96 -8.07
CA LYS A 46 5.92 -15.58 -9.37
C LYS A 46 4.80 -14.55 -9.22
N ASP A 47 3.95 -14.69 -8.21
CA ASP A 47 2.90 -13.71 -7.91
C ASP A 47 3.52 -12.36 -7.53
N VAL A 48 4.61 -12.34 -6.74
CA VAL A 48 5.39 -11.13 -6.45
C VAL A 48 5.92 -10.49 -7.74
N ARG A 49 6.57 -11.27 -8.61
CA ARG A 49 7.09 -10.77 -9.89
C ARG A 49 5.98 -10.16 -10.76
N ASP A 50 4.85 -10.84 -10.86
CA ASP A 50 3.73 -10.40 -11.70
C ASP A 50 3.04 -9.16 -11.11
N ALA A 51 2.96 -9.03 -9.77
CA ALA A 51 2.50 -7.84 -9.08
C ALA A 51 3.44 -6.65 -9.29
N VAL A 52 4.76 -6.85 -9.15
CA VAL A 52 5.77 -5.80 -9.40
C VAL A 52 5.74 -5.35 -10.86
N ARG A 53 5.62 -6.29 -11.81
CA ARG A 53 5.47 -5.95 -13.23
C ARG A 53 4.21 -5.12 -13.47
N SER A 54 3.09 -5.49 -12.86
CA SER A 54 1.84 -4.73 -12.95
C SER A 54 1.99 -3.32 -12.37
N ALA A 55 2.60 -3.20 -11.19
CA ALA A 55 2.89 -1.93 -10.56
C ALA A 55 3.80 -1.04 -11.44
N ARG A 56 4.90 -1.58 -11.94
CA ARG A 56 5.82 -0.84 -12.84
C ARG A 56 5.11 -0.36 -14.11
N GLY A 57 4.22 -1.17 -14.68
CA GLY A 57 3.41 -0.78 -15.85
C GLY A 57 2.40 0.34 -15.55
N ALA A 58 1.89 0.42 -14.32
CA ALA A 58 0.93 1.45 -13.90
C ALA A 58 1.60 2.78 -13.51
N LEU A 59 2.89 2.76 -13.16
CA LEU A 59 3.61 3.88 -12.56
C LEU A 59 3.50 5.17 -13.39
N ALA A 60 3.85 5.13 -14.66
CA ALA A 60 3.84 6.31 -15.53
C ALA A 60 2.44 6.94 -15.62
N GLY A 61 1.39 6.10 -15.70
CA GLY A 61 0.00 6.56 -15.73
C GLY A 61 -0.45 7.20 -14.41
N TRP A 62 0.03 6.68 -13.26
CA TRP A 62 -0.28 7.24 -11.96
C TRP A 62 0.49 8.55 -11.70
N GLN A 63 1.78 8.58 -12.00
CA GLN A 63 2.62 9.78 -11.90
C GLN A 63 2.15 10.90 -12.81
N GLY A 64 1.69 10.58 -14.01
CA GLY A 64 1.19 11.55 -14.99
C GLY A 64 -0.16 12.18 -14.64
N ARG A 65 -0.85 11.70 -13.61
CA ARG A 65 -2.06 12.36 -13.10
C ARG A 65 -1.68 13.62 -12.33
N THR A 66 -2.55 14.64 -12.42
CA THR A 66 -2.38 15.81 -11.57
C THR A 66 -2.47 15.42 -10.10
N ALA A 67 -1.76 16.12 -9.23
CA ALA A 67 -1.82 15.90 -7.78
C ALA A 67 -3.26 15.97 -7.26
N TYR A 68 -4.04 16.93 -7.74
CA TYR A 68 -5.46 17.07 -7.44
C TYR A 68 -6.26 15.80 -7.82
N ASN A 69 -6.06 15.25 -9.02
CA ASN A 69 -6.77 14.04 -9.44
C ASN A 69 -6.37 12.82 -8.60
N ARG A 70 -5.09 12.69 -8.22
CA ARG A 70 -4.67 11.64 -7.28
C ARG A 70 -5.38 11.79 -5.94
N GLY A 71 -5.47 13.02 -5.41
CA GLY A 71 -6.22 13.32 -4.19
C GLY A 71 -7.69 12.93 -4.27
N GLN A 72 -8.35 13.23 -5.40
CA GLN A 72 -9.75 12.81 -5.62
C GLN A 72 -9.91 11.28 -5.57
N ILE A 73 -8.98 10.53 -6.19
CA ILE A 73 -9.03 9.05 -6.17
C ILE A 73 -8.80 8.51 -4.76
N LEU A 74 -7.83 9.05 -4.02
CA LEU A 74 -7.59 8.65 -2.63
C LEU A 74 -8.75 9.03 -1.72
N TYR A 75 -9.43 10.15 -1.97
CA TYR A 75 -10.64 10.51 -1.24
C TYR A 75 -11.80 9.55 -1.57
N ARG A 76 -11.96 9.12 -2.84
CA ARG A 76 -12.92 8.07 -3.20
C ARG A 76 -12.60 6.73 -2.53
N PHE A 77 -11.33 6.45 -2.30
CA PHE A 77 -10.96 5.26 -1.49
C PHE A 77 -11.46 5.42 -0.05
N ALA A 78 -11.36 6.60 0.55
CA ALA A 78 -11.93 6.87 1.87
C ALA A 78 -13.45 6.70 1.87
N GLU A 79 -14.16 7.26 0.88
CA GLU A 79 -15.62 7.10 0.73
C GLU A 79 -16.04 5.63 0.58
N ALA A 80 -15.29 4.86 -0.22
CA ALA A 80 -15.55 3.44 -0.41
C ALA A 80 -15.27 2.62 0.85
N LEU A 81 -14.24 2.98 1.61
CA LEU A 81 -13.90 2.36 2.90
C LEU A 81 -14.98 2.67 3.94
N GLU A 82 -15.41 3.93 4.06
CA GLU A 82 -16.49 4.37 4.93
C GLU A 82 -17.81 3.65 4.62
N SER A 83 -18.17 3.51 3.35
CA SER A 83 -19.41 2.83 2.93
C SER A 83 -19.45 1.34 3.31
N ARG A 84 -18.29 0.73 3.60
CA ARG A 84 -18.14 -0.66 4.03
C ARG A 84 -17.71 -0.81 5.49
N SER A 85 -17.69 0.29 6.25
CA SER A 85 -17.19 0.29 7.63
C SER A 85 -17.90 -0.73 8.52
N ASP A 86 -19.22 -0.81 8.47
CA ASP A 86 -19.98 -1.77 9.28
C ASP A 86 -19.65 -3.24 8.93
N GLU A 87 -19.43 -3.56 7.64
CA GLU A 87 -18.99 -4.89 7.21
C GLU A 87 -17.60 -5.19 7.76
N LEU A 88 -16.65 -4.26 7.61
CA LEU A 88 -15.28 -4.42 8.09
C LEU A 88 -15.21 -4.53 9.62
N ILE A 89 -16.01 -3.75 10.34
CA ILE A 89 -16.12 -3.83 11.81
C ILE A 89 -16.62 -5.22 12.22
N ALA A 90 -17.70 -5.70 11.61
CA ALA A 90 -18.25 -7.02 11.92
C ALA A 90 -17.25 -8.15 11.63
N GLU A 91 -16.53 -8.08 10.51
CA GLU A 91 -15.49 -9.05 10.15
C GLU A 91 -14.28 -8.97 11.10
N THR A 92 -13.87 -7.77 11.51
CA THR A 92 -12.78 -7.57 12.48
C THR A 92 -13.14 -8.19 13.84
N VAL A 93 -14.36 -7.95 14.34
CA VAL A 93 -14.87 -8.58 15.56
C VAL A 93 -14.85 -10.11 15.41
N ARG A 94 -15.39 -10.62 14.31
CA ARG A 94 -15.48 -12.07 14.05
C ARG A 94 -14.12 -12.74 13.97
N LEU A 95 -13.19 -12.15 13.23
CA LEU A 95 -11.89 -12.76 12.94
C LEU A 95 -10.90 -12.56 14.08
N ARG A 96 -10.80 -11.35 14.63
CA ARG A 96 -9.77 -11.00 15.62
C ARG A 96 -10.26 -11.06 17.08
N GLY A 97 -11.56 -11.21 17.29
CA GLY A 97 -12.13 -11.24 18.65
C GLY A 97 -12.09 -9.89 19.38
N LEU A 98 -11.89 -8.79 18.67
CA LEU A 98 -11.97 -7.45 19.25
C LEU A 98 -13.39 -7.15 19.68
N ASP A 99 -13.55 -6.30 20.71
CA ASP A 99 -14.86 -5.71 20.97
C ASP A 99 -15.26 -4.74 19.85
N THR A 100 -16.56 -4.50 19.71
CA THR A 100 -17.10 -3.67 18.61
C THR A 100 -16.59 -2.23 18.65
N ALA A 101 -16.32 -1.67 19.83
CA ALA A 101 -15.83 -0.30 19.96
C ALA A 101 -14.36 -0.19 19.51
N ALA A 102 -13.52 -1.17 19.86
CA ALA A 102 -12.14 -1.23 19.41
C ALA A 102 -12.06 -1.46 17.88
N ALA A 103 -12.86 -2.39 17.34
CA ALA A 103 -12.92 -2.62 15.90
C ALA A 103 -13.40 -1.37 15.14
N ARG A 104 -14.44 -0.70 15.63
CA ARG A 104 -14.94 0.57 15.07
C ARG A 104 -13.87 1.64 15.06
N LYS A 105 -13.18 1.85 16.17
CA LYS A 105 -12.09 2.84 16.28
C LYS A 105 -10.98 2.57 15.26
N GLU A 106 -10.63 1.31 15.01
CA GLU A 106 -9.60 0.93 14.05
C GLU A 106 -10.04 1.25 12.61
N ILE A 107 -11.30 0.92 12.25
CA ILE A 107 -11.80 1.17 10.89
C ILE A 107 -12.01 2.66 10.64
N GLU A 108 -12.57 3.41 11.61
CA GLU A 108 -12.72 4.86 11.52
C GLU A 108 -11.34 5.54 11.35
N ALA A 109 -10.32 5.10 12.11
CA ALA A 109 -8.95 5.60 11.94
C ALA A 109 -8.40 5.31 10.53
N ALA A 110 -8.70 4.15 9.94
CA ALA A 110 -8.29 3.85 8.57
C ALA A 110 -8.93 4.79 7.54
N VAL A 111 -10.19 5.17 7.73
CA VAL A 111 -10.89 6.19 6.90
C VAL A 111 -10.23 7.56 7.08
N ASP A 112 -9.98 7.97 8.33
CA ASP A 112 -9.33 9.25 8.64
C ASP A 112 -7.94 9.34 8.00
N HIS A 113 -7.15 8.26 8.03
CA HIS A 113 -5.86 8.19 7.32
C HIS A 113 -6.03 8.39 5.81
N ALA A 114 -7.06 7.79 5.20
CA ALA A 114 -7.30 7.94 3.77
C ALA A 114 -7.66 9.39 3.40
N VAL A 115 -8.50 10.05 4.19
CA VAL A 115 -8.81 11.49 4.02
C VAL A 115 -7.57 12.35 4.22
N HIS A 116 -6.78 12.07 5.27
CA HIS A 116 -5.55 12.80 5.58
C HIS A 116 -4.56 12.78 4.41
N TYR A 117 -4.21 11.59 3.91
CA TYR A 117 -3.25 11.46 2.81
C TYR A 117 -3.79 11.89 1.45
N ALA A 118 -5.10 11.79 1.20
CA ALA A 118 -5.73 12.42 0.04
C ALA A 118 -5.49 13.94 0.04
N GLY A 119 -5.59 14.58 1.22
CA GLY A 119 -5.34 16.00 1.40
C GLY A 119 -3.86 16.42 1.25
N TRP A 120 -2.90 15.50 1.29
CA TRP A 120 -1.48 15.81 1.11
C TRP A 120 -1.04 15.88 -0.36
N THR A 121 -1.75 15.25 -1.27
CA THR A 121 -1.30 15.04 -2.65
C THR A 121 -0.92 16.35 -3.37
N ASP A 122 -1.69 17.40 -3.21
CA ASP A 122 -1.51 18.70 -3.86
C ASP A 122 -0.62 19.68 -3.08
N LYS A 123 -0.21 19.31 -1.85
CA LYS A 123 0.62 20.16 -0.99
C LYS A 123 2.12 19.87 -1.08
N LEU A 124 2.48 18.66 -1.56
CA LEU A 124 3.87 18.18 -1.52
C LEU A 124 4.83 19.10 -2.26
N HIS A 125 4.45 19.60 -3.44
CA HIS A 125 5.30 20.52 -4.19
C HIS A 125 5.49 21.85 -3.48
N ALA A 126 4.48 22.35 -2.77
CA ALA A 126 4.58 23.62 -2.02
C ALA A 126 5.43 23.47 -0.75
N VAL A 127 5.42 22.29 -0.13
CA VAL A 127 6.11 22.07 1.16
C VAL A 127 7.54 21.55 0.98
N LEU A 128 7.76 20.66 0.00
CA LEU A 128 9.07 20.06 -0.27
C LEU A 128 9.83 20.75 -1.42
N GLY A 129 9.16 21.60 -2.19
CA GLY A 129 9.78 22.38 -3.26
C GLY A 129 10.57 23.57 -2.71
N ALA A 130 11.59 23.99 -3.44
CA ALA A 130 12.40 25.15 -3.09
C ALA A 130 12.89 25.89 -4.33
N VAL A 131 13.05 27.21 -4.22
CA VAL A 131 13.85 28.02 -5.14
C VAL A 131 15.20 28.25 -4.48
N ASN A 132 16.27 27.86 -5.14
CA ASN A 132 17.61 27.89 -4.56
C ASN A 132 18.38 29.10 -5.07
N PRO A 133 19.05 29.90 -4.19
CA PRO A 133 19.88 30.99 -4.61
C PRO A 133 21.15 30.48 -5.32
N VAL A 134 21.46 31.04 -6.49
CA VAL A 134 22.66 30.68 -7.26
C VAL A 134 23.36 31.94 -7.77
N ALA A 135 24.68 31.97 -7.77
CA ALA A 135 25.49 33.08 -8.24
C ALA A 135 25.78 33.01 -9.75
N ALA A 136 24.75 32.67 -10.54
CA ALA A 136 24.85 32.50 -11.99
C ALA A 136 23.50 32.86 -12.64
N PRO A 137 23.46 33.16 -13.97
CA PRO A 137 22.23 33.51 -14.67
C PRO A 137 21.35 32.25 -14.89
N HIS A 138 20.92 31.64 -13.79
CA HIS A 138 20.05 30.47 -13.79
C HIS A 138 18.94 30.65 -12.76
N PHE A 139 17.73 30.19 -13.14
CA PHE A 139 16.68 29.91 -12.19
C PHE A 139 16.84 28.45 -11.73
N ASN A 140 17.18 28.28 -10.45
CA ASN A 140 17.39 26.97 -9.86
C ASN A 140 16.22 26.64 -8.93
N PHE A 141 15.59 25.50 -9.15
CA PHE A 141 14.46 25.06 -8.33
C PHE A 141 14.49 23.56 -8.10
N THR A 142 14.01 23.16 -6.92
CA THR A 142 13.90 21.78 -6.48
C THR A 142 12.43 21.41 -6.35
N PHE A 143 12.07 20.20 -6.75
CA PHE A 143 10.71 19.66 -6.61
C PHE A 143 10.74 18.16 -6.30
N PRO A 144 9.73 17.64 -5.56
CA PRO A 144 9.61 16.21 -5.27
C PRO A 144 9.09 15.45 -6.49
N GLU A 145 9.72 14.30 -6.77
CA GLU A 145 9.21 13.29 -7.70
C GLU A 145 8.98 11.97 -6.92
N PRO A 146 8.04 11.11 -7.29
CA PRO A 146 7.87 9.81 -6.63
C PRO A 146 9.08 8.91 -6.87
N THR A 147 9.45 8.13 -5.85
CA THR A 147 10.56 7.16 -5.91
C THR A 147 10.29 6.07 -6.96
N GLY A 148 9.04 5.55 -7.04
CA GLY A 148 8.70 4.53 -8.03
C GLY A 148 7.75 3.44 -7.53
N VAL A 149 8.19 2.19 -7.56
CA VAL A 149 7.47 1.03 -7.03
C VAL A 149 7.85 0.81 -5.58
N VAL A 150 6.87 0.85 -4.69
CA VAL A 150 7.07 0.65 -3.25
C VAL A 150 6.56 -0.72 -2.84
N GLY A 151 7.45 -1.56 -2.32
CA GLY A 151 7.08 -2.77 -1.60
C GLY A 151 6.59 -2.40 -0.20
N VAL A 152 5.51 -3.00 0.26
CA VAL A 152 4.99 -2.83 1.61
C VAL A 152 4.95 -4.19 2.29
N ILE A 153 5.55 -4.29 3.47
CA ILE A 153 5.41 -5.45 4.36
C ILE A 153 4.51 -4.96 5.49
N ALA A 154 3.21 -5.23 5.37
CA ALA A 154 2.21 -4.72 6.30
C ALA A 154 2.32 -5.41 7.67
N PRO A 155 1.93 -4.72 8.77
CA PRO A 155 1.90 -5.34 10.09
C PRO A 155 0.80 -6.41 10.18
N ASP A 156 0.90 -7.27 11.18
CA ASP A 156 -0.19 -8.19 11.49
C ASP A 156 -1.30 -7.53 12.30
N GLU A 157 -0.94 -6.57 13.15
CA GLU A 157 -1.86 -5.80 13.97
C GLU A 157 -1.39 -4.34 14.12
N PRO A 158 -2.29 -3.38 13.94
CA PRO A 158 -3.64 -3.52 13.39
C PRO A 158 -3.57 -3.89 11.89
N ASP A 159 -4.45 -4.77 11.41
CA ASP A 159 -4.33 -5.29 10.04
C ASP A 159 -4.89 -4.34 8.96
N VAL A 160 -6.16 -3.93 9.06
CA VAL A 160 -6.79 -3.00 8.10
C VAL A 160 -6.15 -1.63 8.21
N LEU A 161 -6.13 -1.06 9.42
CA LEU A 161 -5.52 0.25 9.66
C LEU A 161 -4.03 0.24 9.31
N GLY A 162 -3.29 -0.78 9.71
CA GLY A 162 -1.86 -0.88 9.43
C GLY A 162 -1.56 -0.98 7.93
N LEU A 163 -2.34 -1.78 7.16
CA LEU A 163 -2.18 -1.83 5.72
C LEU A 163 -2.49 -0.47 5.07
N VAL A 164 -3.62 0.16 5.44
CA VAL A 164 -4.02 1.48 4.93
C VAL A 164 -2.96 2.54 5.24
N ALA A 165 -2.46 2.55 6.47
CA ALA A 165 -1.43 3.49 6.93
C ALA A 165 -0.10 3.35 6.16
N GLU A 166 0.22 2.15 5.67
CA GLU A 166 1.47 1.92 4.93
C GLU A 166 1.35 2.14 3.42
N ILE A 167 0.17 1.92 2.84
CA ILE A 167 0.00 2.11 1.39
C ILE A 167 -0.27 3.58 1.01
N LEU A 168 -0.90 4.37 1.87
CA LEU A 168 -1.35 5.72 1.52
C LEU A 168 -0.23 6.76 1.40
N PRO A 169 0.79 6.83 2.27
CA PRO A 169 1.89 7.78 2.12
C PRO A 169 2.61 7.67 0.77
N PRO A 170 3.05 6.48 0.31
CA PRO A 170 3.64 6.36 -1.02
C PRO A 170 2.65 6.70 -2.14
N LEU A 171 1.37 6.33 -2.03
CA LEU A 171 0.36 6.67 -3.05
C LEU A 171 0.14 8.19 -3.18
N ALA A 172 0.10 8.92 -2.05
CA ALA A 172 -0.01 10.37 -2.04
C ALA A 172 1.15 11.04 -2.76
N ALA A 173 2.37 10.53 -2.59
CA ALA A 173 3.57 10.99 -3.29
C ALA A 173 3.56 10.66 -4.80
N GLY A 174 2.66 9.78 -5.27
CA GLY A 174 2.59 9.37 -6.68
C GLY A 174 3.30 8.05 -6.99
N ASN A 175 3.70 7.29 -5.99
CA ASN A 175 4.24 5.94 -6.15
C ASN A 175 3.12 4.92 -6.37
N VAL A 176 3.50 3.72 -6.77
CA VAL A 176 2.64 2.54 -6.86
C VAL A 176 3.08 1.49 -5.85
N VAL A 177 2.17 0.61 -5.42
CA VAL A 177 2.40 -0.25 -4.28
C VAL A 177 2.20 -1.73 -4.60
N VAL A 178 3.11 -2.56 -4.06
CA VAL A 178 2.96 -4.02 -3.94
C VAL A 178 3.04 -4.39 -2.46
N ALA A 179 1.92 -4.75 -1.86
CA ALA A 179 1.83 -5.05 -0.44
C ALA A 179 1.73 -6.56 -0.16
N ILE A 180 2.61 -7.05 0.70
CA ILE A 180 2.43 -8.31 1.42
C ILE A 180 1.56 -7.97 2.63
N VAL A 181 0.33 -8.48 2.62
CA VAL A 181 -0.64 -8.21 3.67
C VAL A 181 -0.36 -9.02 4.93
N SER A 182 -1.13 -8.78 6.00
CA SER A 182 -1.03 -9.56 7.25
C SER A 182 -1.01 -11.06 6.96
N GLU A 183 -0.02 -11.75 7.52
CA GLU A 183 0.04 -13.22 7.47
C GLU A 183 -1.00 -13.84 8.41
N ARG A 184 -1.22 -13.18 9.55
CA ARG A 184 -2.14 -13.64 10.58
C ARG A 184 -3.61 -13.43 10.19
N TRP A 185 -3.95 -12.27 9.58
CA TRP A 185 -5.33 -11.86 9.28
C TRP A 185 -5.52 -11.53 7.78
N PRO A 186 -5.15 -12.45 6.87
CA PRO A 186 -5.11 -12.12 5.45
C PRO A 186 -6.48 -11.81 4.84
N LEU A 187 -7.58 -12.30 5.43
CA LEU A 187 -8.91 -12.14 4.87
C LEU A 187 -9.39 -10.68 4.93
N LEU A 188 -9.12 -9.98 6.05
CA LEU A 188 -9.48 -8.58 6.23
C LEU A 188 -8.74 -7.68 5.22
N ALA A 189 -7.43 -7.90 5.09
CA ALA A 189 -6.61 -7.16 4.13
C ALA A 189 -7.03 -7.42 2.67
N LEU A 190 -7.43 -8.67 2.32
CA LEU A 190 -7.93 -8.99 0.99
C LEU A 190 -9.32 -8.38 0.70
N HIS A 191 -10.13 -8.07 1.71
CA HIS A 191 -11.36 -7.29 1.57
C HIS A 191 -11.09 -5.89 1.02
N LEU A 192 -9.96 -5.27 1.35
CA LEU A 192 -9.58 -3.97 0.79
C LEU A 192 -9.43 -3.99 -0.74
N GLY A 193 -9.19 -5.16 -1.34
CA GLY A 193 -9.22 -5.29 -2.80
C GLY A 193 -10.58 -4.95 -3.41
N GLU A 194 -11.69 -5.19 -2.69
CA GLU A 194 -13.03 -4.79 -3.14
C GLU A 194 -13.27 -3.29 -3.00
N VAL A 195 -12.73 -2.69 -1.93
CA VAL A 195 -12.74 -1.23 -1.74
C VAL A 195 -11.96 -0.55 -2.86
N LEU A 196 -10.74 -1.02 -3.15
CA LEU A 196 -9.89 -0.52 -4.24
C LEU A 196 -10.58 -0.65 -5.61
N GLY A 197 -11.29 -1.76 -5.83
CA GLY A 197 -11.98 -2.05 -7.09
C GLY A 197 -13.14 -1.10 -7.42
N VAL A 198 -13.71 -0.43 -6.40
CA VAL A 198 -14.83 0.54 -6.57
C VAL A 198 -14.42 2.01 -6.36
N ALA A 199 -13.18 2.22 -5.93
CA ALA A 199 -12.64 3.55 -5.59
C ALA A 199 -11.93 4.26 -6.77
N ASP A 200 -12.12 3.81 -7.99
CA ASP A 200 -11.46 4.33 -9.20
C ASP A 200 -9.90 4.28 -9.14
N VAL A 201 -9.33 3.49 -8.23
CA VAL A 201 -7.88 3.28 -8.18
C VAL A 201 -7.45 2.56 -9.45
N PRO A 202 -6.53 3.13 -10.25
CA PRO A 202 -6.18 2.52 -11.52
C PRO A 202 -5.54 1.14 -11.34
N ALA A 203 -5.80 0.26 -12.30
CA ALA A 203 -5.24 -1.08 -12.31
C ALA A 203 -3.72 -1.08 -12.13
N GLY A 204 -3.21 -1.86 -11.19
CA GLY A 204 -1.77 -1.98 -10.88
C GLY A 204 -1.21 -0.91 -9.95
N VAL A 205 -1.92 0.16 -9.62
CA VAL A 205 -1.47 1.17 -8.65
C VAL A 205 -1.32 0.57 -7.25
N VAL A 206 -2.24 -0.30 -6.86
CA VAL A 206 -2.16 -1.09 -5.62
C VAL A 206 -2.31 -2.56 -5.96
N ASN A 207 -1.42 -3.39 -5.40
CA ASN A 207 -1.43 -4.84 -5.54
C ASN A 207 -1.30 -5.48 -4.16
N LEU A 208 -2.19 -6.42 -3.82
CA LEU A 208 -2.25 -7.08 -2.51
C LEU A 208 -1.96 -8.56 -2.65
N LEU A 209 -0.94 -9.03 -1.93
CA LEU A 209 -0.48 -10.41 -1.91
C LEU A 209 -0.61 -10.98 -0.51
N SER A 210 -1.34 -12.09 -0.36
CA SER A 210 -1.36 -12.91 0.85
C SER A 210 -0.46 -14.14 0.71
N GLY A 211 0.02 -14.68 1.81
CA GLY A 211 0.86 -15.87 1.86
C GLY A 211 1.84 -15.82 3.01
N LEU A 212 2.82 -16.70 3.02
CA LEU A 212 3.83 -16.75 4.07
C LEU A 212 4.89 -15.68 3.83
N ARG A 213 5.17 -14.83 4.83
CA ARG A 213 6.24 -13.82 4.77
C ARG A 213 7.59 -14.44 4.42
N SER A 214 7.88 -15.62 4.94
CA SER A 214 9.10 -16.38 4.64
C SER A 214 9.28 -16.71 3.15
N GLU A 215 8.19 -16.76 2.37
CA GLU A 215 8.22 -17.03 0.92
C GLU A 215 8.12 -15.74 0.08
N LEU A 216 7.47 -14.68 0.59
CA LEU A 216 7.16 -13.47 -0.17
C LEU A 216 8.14 -12.32 0.08
N VAL A 217 8.68 -12.18 1.29
CA VAL A 217 9.55 -11.03 1.64
C VAL A 217 10.84 -11.07 0.84
N LYS A 218 11.50 -12.23 0.78
CA LYS A 218 12.75 -12.35 0.05
C LYS A 218 12.64 -11.97 -1.45
N PRO A 219 11.67 -12.48 -2.23
CA PRO A 219 11.52 -12.06 -3.62
C PRO A 219 11.06 -10.61 -3.79
N LEU A 220 10.35 -10.01 -2.83
CA LEU A 220 9.96 -8.60 -2.88
C LEU A 220 11.15 -7.69 -2.56
N ALA A 221 11.86 -7.95 -1.45
CA ALA A 221 12.97 -7.12 -0.99
C ALA A 221 14.20 -7.17 -1.92
N GLY A 222 14.45 -8.30 -2.59
CA GLY A 222 15.51 -8.44 -3.57
C GLY A 222 15.08 -8.17 -5.01
N HIS A 223 13.89 -7.59 -5.25
CA HIS A 223 13.41 -7.35 -6.61
C HIS A 223 13.98 -6.04 -7.18
N ARG A 224 14.66 -6.12 -8.32
CA ARG A 224 15.35 -4.95 -8.93
C ARG A 224 14.43 -3.83 -9.40
N ASP A 225 13.14 -4.13 -9.63
CA ASP A 225 12.13 -3.14 -10.00
C ASP A 225 11.31 -2.65 -8.79
N VAL A 226 11.80 -2.86 -7.56
CA VAL A 226 11.27 -2.27 -6.34
C VAL A 226 12.25 -1.20 -5.89
N ASP A 227 11.79 0.04 -5.80
CA ASP A 227 12.63 1.22 -5.57
C ASP A 227 12.71 1.57 -4.07
N ALA A 228 11.65 1.27 -3.31
CA ALA A 228 11.63 1.42 -1.86
C ALA A 228 10.79 0.33 -1.19
N ILE A 229 11.02 0.10 0.10
CA ILE A 229 10.25 -0.85 0.93
C ILE A 229 9.84 -0.16 2.22
N ALA A 230 8.53 -0.15 2.51
CA ALA A 230 8.00 0.13 3.84
C ALA A 230 8.01 -1.18 4.64
N ASP A 231 8.92 -1.26 5.60
CA ASP A 231 9.11 -2.44 6.44
C ASP A 231 8.63 -2.19 7.86
N THR A 232 7.48 -2.79 8.22
CA THR A 232 6.94 -2.71 9.58
C THR A 232 7.49 -3.80 10.51
N THR A 233 8.22 -4.78 9.97
CA THR A 233 8.72 -5.92 10.76
C THR A 233 10.02 -5.60 11.49
N GLY A 234 10.82 -4.69 10.95
CA GLY A 234 12.15 -4.38 11.45
C GLY A 234 13.15 -5.51 11.25
N ASP A 235 12.83 -6.52 10.44
CA ASP A 235 13.72 -7.64 10.15
C ASP A 235 14.99 -7.15 9.41
N PRO A 236 16.19 -7.31 9.97
CA PRO A 236 17.44 -6.91 9.34
C PRO A 236 17.69 -7.63 8.00
N GLU A 237 17.09 -8.79 7.78
CA GLU A 237 17.19 -9.52 6.51
C GLU A 237 16.56 -8.73 5.34
N VAL A 238 15.49 -7.95 5.60
CA VAL A 238 14.90 -7.05 4.60
C VAL A 238 15.93 -6.04 4.11
N THR A 239 16.63 -5.40 5.04
CA THR A 239 17.69 -4.42 4.70
C THR A 239 18.84 -5.08 3.93
N ARG A 240 19.25 -6.28 4.34
CA ARG A 240 20.30 -7.03 3.66
C ARG A 240 19.94 -7.38 2.22
N LEU A 241 18.71 -7.84 1.99
CA LEU A 241 18.22 -8.21 0.66
C LEU A 241 18.04 -6.98 -0.24
N ALA A 242 17.57 -5.87 0.32
CA ALA A 242 17.37 -4.61 -0.39
C ALA A 242 18.70 -3.96 -0.83
N ALA A 243 19.79 -4.20 -0.10
CA ALA A 243 21.11 -3.66 -0.42
C ALA A 243 21.62 -4.10 -1.79
N ASP A 244 21.33 -5.33 -2.23
CA ASP A 244 21.79 -5.88 -3.52
C ASP A 244 21.21 -5.11 -4.74
N SER A 245 20.07 -4.44 -4.57
CA SER A 245 19.39 -3.64 -5.60
C SER A 245 19.37 -2.14 -5.29
N VAL A 246 20.07 -1.71 -4.23
CA VAL A 246 20.09 -0.31 -3.75
C VAL A 246 18.69 0.21 -3.43
N THR A 247 17.79 -0.70 -3.04
CA THR A 247 16.41 -0.39 -2.67
C THR A 247 16.38 0.31 -1.31
N ARG A 248 15.68 1.44 -1.22
CA ARG A 248 15.50 2.18 0.05
C ARG A 248 14.62 1.38 1.01
N VAL A 249 15.07 1.19 2.25
CA VAL A 249 14.25 0.59 3.31
C VAL A 249 13.80 1.69 4.26
N VAL A 250 12.48 1.82 4.40
CA VAL A 250 11.81 2.79 5.25
C VAL A 250 11.16 2.02 6.40
N ARG A 251 11.45 2.46 7.62
CA ARG A 251 10.75 1.99 8.82
C ARG A 251 9.75 3.06 9.22
N PRO A 252 8.45 2.81 9.02
CA PRO A 252 7.44 3.83 9.24
C PRO A 252 7.40 4.27 10.71
N GLY A 253 7.29 5.60 10.91
CA GLY A 253 7.06 6.18 12.24
C GLY A 253 5.60 6.00 12.67
N ALA A 254 5.33 6.25 13.96
CA ALA A 254 4.00 6.12 14.54
C ALA A 254 3.05 7.29 14.22
N GLU A 255 3.59 8.45 13.83
CA GLU A 255 2.80 9.67 13.62
C GLU A 255 2.37 9.84 12.16
N ASP A 256 1.12 10.25 11.96
CA ASP A 256 0.63 10.68 10.66
C ASP A 256 1.13 12.08 10.34
N SER A 257 2.16 12.13 9.53
CA SER A 257 2.79 13.39 9.19
C SER A 257 3.43 13.34 7.80
N LEU A 258 3.89 14.49 7.33
CA LEU A 258 4.71 14.60 6.13
C LEU A 258 5.93 13.67 6.17
N SER A 259 6.50 13.43 7.35
CA SER A 259 7.66 12.54 7.53
C SER A 259 7.41 11.09 7.08
N ARG A 260 6.15 10.65 6.97
CA ARG A 260 5.80 9.36 6.38
C ARG A 260 5.78 9.38 4.84
N ILE A 261 5.63 10.55 4.23
CA ILE A 261 5.60 10.71 2.77
C ILE A 261 7.01 10.96 2.22
N GLU A 262 7.80 11.79 2.92
CA GLU A 262 9.15 12.20 2.50
C GLU A 262 10.08 11.04 2.11
N PRO A 263 10.10 9.89 2.81
CA PRO A 263 10.95 8.77 2.41
C PRO A 263 10.63 8.17 1.04
N PHE A 264 9.45 8.47 0.48
CA PHE A 264 8.97 7.95 -0.80
C PHE A 264 9.01 9.00 -1.94
N VAL A 265 9.79 10.06 -1.76
CA VAL A 265 10.06 11.03 -2.82
C VAL A 265 11.55 11.18 -3.08
N GLU A 266 11.88 11.55 -4.31
CA GLU A 266 13.18 12.01 -4.75
C GLU A 266 13.13 13.53 -4.95
N LEU A 267 14.11 14.26 -4.43
CA LEU A 267 14.22 15.70 -4.64
C LEU A 267 15.06 15.97 -5.88
N LYS A 268 14.41 16.45 -6.93
CA LYS A 268 15.06 16.76 -8.21
C LYS A 268 15.27 18.25 -8.36
N THR A 269 16.51 18.64 -8.65
CA THR A 269 16.88 20.04 -8.86
C THR A 269 17.07 20.33 -10.35
N ALA A 270 16.35 21.32 -10.87
CA ALA A 270 16.47 21.78 -12.24
C ALA A 270 17.21 23.12 -12.29
N TRP A 271 18.09 23.26 -13.27
CA TRP A 271 18.82 24.48 -13.60
C TRP A 271 18.30 25.01 -14.93
N HIS A 272 17.53 26.07 -14.88
CA HIS A 272 16.98 26.72 -16.06
C HIS A 272 17.74 28.00 -16.36
N PRO A 273 18.43 28.13 -17.50
CA PRO A 273 19.13 29.35 -17.83
C PRO A 273 18.12 30.48 -18.00
N VAL A 274 18.39 31.63 -17.33
CA VAL A 274 17.64 32.86 -17.55
C VAL A 274 18.43 33.70 -18.55
N GLY A 275 17.76 34.11 -19.63
CA GLY A 275 18.39 34.92 -20.68
C GLY A 275 19.02 36.18 -20.10
N THR A 276 20.16 36.54 -20.62
CA THR A 276 20.84 37.82 -20.36
C THR A 276 20.10 38.95 -21.05
#